data_52180b97d9f507e297b192b6c8b641fd
#
_entry.id   52180b97d9f507e297b192b6c8b641fd
#
_cell.length_a   1.000
_cell.length_b   1.000
_cell.length_c   1.000
_cell.angle_alpha   90.00
_cell.angle_beta   90.00
_cell.angle_gamma   90.00
#
_symmetry.space_group_name_H-M   'P 1'
#
loop_
_entity.id
_entity.type
_entity.pdbx_description
1 polymer ?
#
loop_
_entity_poly.entity_id
_entity_poly.type
_entity_poly.pdbx_seq_one_letter_code
_entity_poly.pdbx_strand_id
1 'polypeptide(L)'
;MGVSYTKIIGAASVAAIVGIVALHSPVSAAPASFTWTGSAGDHKMSTAGNWKEGQVPTEGSKLVFKCVDSSTTNGYRIKIQNDLTVALSGLEVKKLDSLPDDKSCADYSIDTMRFTSDAEFTGDHTSSDSKDKNKTPRVYVTGAVPGLSSLKSNGFDGGFDSKPTISRFEVTNAGCDNISYYVRAAEKIVGENAYVPLDGANSILVKNKGQLEISYYNNETSSSKITFENGSMISHGIHCQGFSGDMPNVTTVLSGDITLNGDVEYRLSSNTTLKITGKLSGPGKLVAHKDNEGAVLVESSNNTSGTPNGQIGYTNEAKTIQLDGNKPDESVIVKKGETVLLNGSRSYVTVREGGVFGGDATVKGLYVSGIVAPGNSPGKITVLGDFSLENTGVYKAEILNKDHYDQIVAQDVYIDTQSKLDLTYLAGGVIKKGDTFTIVSNNGTNPVQGTFKDLPEGAEVTVSGATFKISYVGGDGNDVVLTAQNDSKAPKAPNTGGEKLSVNLIGAIAGVASAAALLFVTKRKSLSKK
;
A
#
# COMPACT_ATOMS: atom_id res chain seq x y z
N MET A 1 -26.44 -89.94 -36.72
CA MET A 1 -25.43 -90.98 -36.54
C MET A 1 -24.32 -90.44 -35.71
N GLY A 2 -24.04 -91.08 -34.66
CA GLY A 2 -22.88 -91.31 -33.86
C GLY A 2 -22.72 -90.38 -32.68
N VAL A 3 -23.19 -90.63 -31.56
CA VAL A 3 -22.85 -91.34 -30.32
C VAL A 3 -21.34 -91.40 -30.06
N SER A 4 -20.84 -90.85 -28.96
CA SER A 4 -20.05 -91.55 -27.95
C SER A 4 -19.58 -90.65 -26.82
N TYR A 5 -20.04 -90.89 -25.68
CA TYR A 5 -19.52 -91.30 -24.38
C TYR A 5 -18.27 -90.60 -23.83
N THR A 6 -18.43 -89.90 -22.73
CA THR A 6 -18.06 -90.16 -21.33
C THR A 6 -16.59 -90.34 -20.98
N LYS A 7 -16.08 -89.53 -20.08
CA LYS A 7 -15.55 -90.03 -18.77
C LYS A 7 -15.40 -88.88 -17.75
N ILE A 8 -16.04 -89.13 -16.59
CA ILE A 8 -15.89 -88.43 -15.33
C ILE A 8 -14.55 -88.88 -14.73
N ILE A 9 -13.71 -87.97 -14.31
CA ILE A 9 -12.74 -88.21 -13.26
C ILE A 9 -12.80 -87.00 -12.35
N GLY A 10 -13.21 -87.27 -11.11
CA GLY A 10 -13.21 -86.29 -10.06
C GLY A 10 -11.80 -85.91 -9.62
N ALA A 11 -11.60 -84.67 -9.33
CA ALA A 11 -10.44 -84.18 -8.62
C ALA A 11 -10.93 -83.20 -7.55
N ALA A 12 -10.57 -83.49 -6.34
CA ALA A 12 -10.93 -82.76 -5.14
C ALA A 12 -10.49 -81.29 -5.22
N SER A 13 -11.44 -80.39 -5.04
CA SER A 13 -11.22 -78.95 -4.87
C SER A 13 -10.66 -78.69 -3.49
N VAL A 14 -9.37 -78.41 -3.40
CA VAL A 14 -8.80 -77.71 -2.23
C VAL A 14 -9.20 -76.23 -2.36
N ALA A 15 -10.16 -75.82 -1.56
CA ALA A 15 -10.48 -74.40 -1.41
C ALA A 15 -9.34 -73.71 -0.65
N ALA A 16 -8.47 -73.04 -1.38
CA ALA A 16 -7.54 -72.06 -0.79
C ALA A 16 -8.37 -70.83 -0.39
N ILE A 17 -8.64 -70.68 0.89
CA ILE A 17 -9.14 -69.41 1.46
C ILE A 17 -7.98 -68.42 1.40
N VAL A 18 -7.92 -67.61 0.34
CA VAL A 18 -7.11 -66.41 0.31
C VAL A 18 -7.78 -65.42 1.23
N GLY A 19 -7.35 -65.36 2.48
CA GLY A 19 -7.70 -64.30 3.40
C GLY A 19 -7.17 -62.97 2.82
N ILE A 20 -8.05 -62.16 2.27
CA ILE A 20 -7.78 -60.77 1.97
C ILE A 20 -7.61 -60.08 3.33
N VAL A 21 -6.39 -60.02 3.81
CA VAL A 21 -6.04 -59.06 4.87
C VAL A 21 -6.13 -57.69 4.20
N ALA A 22 -7.29 -57.09 4.31
CA ALA A 22 -7.42 -55.66 4.05
C ALA A 22 -6.50 -54.97 5.07
N LEU A 23 -5.35 -54.54 4.60
CA LEU A 23 -4.52 -53.57 5.30
C LEU A 23 -5.35 -52.28 5.39
N HIS A 24 -6.21 -52.23 6.40
CA HIS A 24 -6.74 -50.94 6.82
C HIS A 24 -5.54 -50.18 7.34
N SER A 25 -5.04 -49.22 6.52
CA SER A 25 -4.22 -48.16 7.07
C SER A 25 -5.00 -47.63 8.28
N PRO A 26 -4.41 -47.55 9.47
CA PRO A 26 -5.11 -46.96 10.58
C PRO A 26 -5.54 -45.56 10.16
N VAL A 27 -6.85 -45.32 10.07
CA VAL A 27 -7.37 -43.97 10.04
C VAL A 27 -6.80 -43.33 11.28
N SER A 28 -5.81 -42.47 11.12
CA SER A 28 -5.24 -41.74 12.23
C SER A 28 -6.41 -41.01 12.89
N ALA A 29 -6.77 -41.47 14.10
CA ALA A 29 -7.75 -40.74 14.89
C ALA A 29 -7.29 -39.28 14.97
N ALA A 30 -8.22 -38.34 14.81
CA ALA A 30 -7.90 -36.96 15.00
C ALA A 30 -7.17 -36.77 16.35
N PRO A 31 -6.09 -35.99 16.40
CA PRO A 31 -5.30 -35.85 17.63
C PRO A 31 -6.21 -35.41 18.78
N ALA A 32 -6.08 -36.05 19.94
CA ALA A 32 -6.86 -35.70 21.11
C ALA A 32 -6.60 -34.26 21.53
N SER A 33 -7.67 -33.51 21.83
CA SER A 33 -7.56 -32.12 22.27
C SER A 33 -7.68 -32.03 23.79
N PHE A 34 -6.81 -31.25 24.42
CA PHE A 34 -6.78 -31.03 25.86
C PHE A 34 -6.97 -29.57 26.18
N THR A 35 -8.00 -29.26 26.98
CA THR A 35 -8.36 -27.88 27.33
C THR A 35 -7.73 -27.51 28.67
N TRP A 36 -6.89 -26.47 28.66
CA TRP A 36 -6.29 -25.94 29.87
C TRP A 36 -7.31 -25.25 30.76
N THR A 37 -7.34 -25.60 32.04
CA THR A 37 -8.17 -24.97 33.08
C THR A 37 -7.35 -24.35 34.20
N GLY A 38 -6.15 -24.86 34.46
CA GLY A 38 -5.30 -24.43 35.58
C GLY A 38 -5.90 -24.73 36.97
N SER A 39 -6.91 -25.61 37.05
CA SER A 39 -7.70 -25.83 38.29
C SER A 39 -6.90 -26.44 39.44
N ALA A 40 -5.78 -27.11 39.17
CA ALA A 40 -4.91 -27.61 40.21
C ALA A 40 -4.07 -26.51 40.89
N GLY A 41 -3.90 -25.37 40.25
CA GLY A 41 -3.22 -24.18 40.80
C GLY A 41 -1.68 -24.24 40.80
N ASP A 42 -1.07 -25.34 40.39
CA ASP A 42 0.38 -25.52 40.33
C ASP A 42 1.01 -25.08 38.98
N HIS A 43 0.16 -24.74 38.02
CA HIS A 43 0.52 -24.30 36.66
C HIS A 43 1.43 -25.25 35.86
N LYS A 44 1.42 -26.56 36.17
CA LYS A 44 2.20 -27.59 35.48
C LYS A 44 1.38 -28.35 34.47
N MET A 45 1.94 -28.60 33.29
CA MET A 45 1.24 -29.37 32.25
C MET A 45 1.13 -30.84 32.57
N SER A 46 2.04 -31.42 33.35
CA SER A 46 1.97 -32.83 33.81
C SER A 46 0.89 -33.09 34.86
N THR A 47 0.24 -32.07 35.41
CA THR A 47 -0.79 -32.24 36.42
C THR A 47 -2.16 -32.42 35.76
N ALA A 48 -2.73 -33.62 35.84
CA ALA A 48 -4.02 -33.96 35.21
C ALA A 48 -5.18 -33.03 35.61
N GLY A 49 -5.18 -32.51 36.84
CA GLY A 49 -6.18 -31.58 37.35
C GLY A 49 -6.16 -30.20 36.69
N ASN A 50 -5.12 -29.86 35.93
CA ASN A 50 -5.05 -28.63 35.15
C ASN A 50 -5.72 -28.73 33.77
N TRP A 51 -6.20 -29.91 33.42
CA TRP A 51 -6.87 -30.18 32.15
C TRP A 51 -8.34 -30.53 32.38
N LYS A 52 -9.22 -30.00 31.55
CA LYS A 52 -10.66 -30.29 31.60
C LYS A 52 -10.95 -31.78 31.49
N GLU A 53 -10.17 -32.50 30.73
CA GLU A 53 -10.27 -33.90 30.42
C GLU A 53 -9.83 -34.81 31.63
N GLY A 54 -9.22 -34.21 32.67
CA GLY A 54 -8.74 -34.92 33.86
C GLY A 54 -7.56 -35.85 33.57
N GLN A 55 -6.89 -35.67 32.45
CA GLN A 55 -5.76 -36.47 31.99
C GLN A 55 -4.64 -35.55 31.48
N VAL A 56 -3.43 -36.07 31.41
CA VAL A 56 -2.26 -35.37 30.88
C VAL A 56 -2.20 -35.52 29.36
N PRO A 57 -1.87 -34.46 28.59
CA PRO A 57 -1.69 -34.55 27.15
C PRO A 57 -0.66 -35.64 26.76
N THR A 58 -0.95 -36.35 25.68
CA THR A 58 -0.13 -37.42 25.13
C THR A 58 0.50 -36.98 23.78
N GLU A 59 1.35 -37.83 23.21
CA GLU A 59 1.98 -37.60 21.91
C GLU A 59 0.94 -37.26 20.83
N GLY A 60 1.17 -36.22 20.07
CA GLY A 60 0.27 -35.76 19.01
C GLY A 60 -0.97 -34.99 19.49
N SER A 61 -1.12 -34.73 20.79
CA SER A 61 -2.23 -33.93 21.31
C SER A 61 -2.19 -32.47 20.82
N LYS A 62 -3.39 -31.86 20.70
CA LYS A 62 -3.58 -30.41 20.48
C LYS A 62 -3.98 -29.75 21.81
N LEU A 63 -3.39 -28.62 22.15
CA LEU A 63 -3.74 -27.90 23.37
C LEU A 63 -4.68 -26.76 23.09
N VAL A 64 -5.71 -26.59 23.90
CA VAL A 64 -6.75 -25.58 23.79
C VAL A 64 -6.67 -24.62 24.96
N PHE A 65 -6.50 -23.33 24.67
CA PHE A 65 -6.48 -22.25 25.65
C PHE A 65 -7.70 -21.36 25.47
N LYS A 66 -8.51 -21.25 26.52
CA LYS A 66 -9.70 -20.39 26.52
C LYS A 66 -9.41 -19.04 27.16
N CYS A 67 -10.17 -18.04 26.76
CA CYS A 67 -10.13 -16.75 27.42
C CYS A 67 -10.48 -16.87 28.91
N VAL A 68 -9.65 -16.25 29.73
CA VAL A 68 -9.89 -16.00 31.16
C VAL A 68 -9.82 -14.49 31.34
N ASP A 69 -10.79 -13.90 32.04
CA ASP A 69 -10.78 -12.46 32.32
C ASP A 69 -9.49 -12.06 33.05
N SER A 70 -8.71 -11.18 32.44
CA SER A 70 -7.41 -10.73 32.98
C SER A 70 -7.53 -10.06 34.35
N SER A 71 -8.68 -9.51 34.70
CA SER A 71 -8.94 -8.91 36.01
C SER A 71 -9.03 -9.93 37.14
N THR A 72 -9.25 -11.21 36.81
CA THR A 72 -9.31 -12.31 37.79
C THR A 72 -7.95 -13.01 37.97
N THR A 73 -6.92 -12.59 37.25
CA THR A 73 -5.57 -13.14 37.32
C THR A 73 -4.62 -12.15 37.99
N ASN A 74 -3.59 -12.65 38.66
CA ASN A 74 -2.54 -11.80 39.29
C ASN A 74 -1.58 -11.19 38.28
N GLY A 75 -2.06 -10.82 37.09
CA GLY A 75 -1.30 -10.22 36.00
C GLY A 75 -1.92 -10.51 34.64
N TYR A 76 -1.49 -9.75 33.63
CA TYR A 76 -1.99 -9.91 32.26
C TYR A 76 -1.57 -11.21 31.57
N ARG A 77 -0.70 -12.02 32.20
CA ARG A 77 -0.12 -13.21 31.57
C ARG A 77 -0.05 -14.39 32.54
N ILE A 78 -0.75 -15.48 32.21
CA ILE A 78 -0.73 -16.73 32.95
C ILE A 78 0.53 -17.50 32.54
N LYS A 79 1.44 -17.73 33.49
CA LYS A 79 2.65 -18.52 33.26
C LYS A 79 2.35 -20.02 33.47
N ILE A 80 2.74 -20.85 32.51
CA ILE A 80 2.57 -22.28 32.51
C ILE A 80 3.94 -22.93 32.34
N GLN A 81 4.25 -23.89 33.23
CA GLN A 81 5.45 -24.70 33.12
C GLN A 81 5.12 -25.95 32.28
N ASN A 82 5.80 -26.08 31.14
CA ASN A 82 5.72 -27.32 30.37
C ASN A 82 6.79 -28.30 30.81
N ASP A 83 6.38 -29.28 31.60
CA ASP A 83 7.18 -30.40 32.06
C ASP A 83 6.85 -31.70 31.31
N LEU A 84 6.14 -31.59 30.16
CA LEU A 84 5.86 -32.73 29.28
C LEU A 84 7.05 -32.99 28.34
N THR A 85 7.25 -34.28 28.04
CA THR A 85 8.28 -34.71 27.07
C THR A 85 7.72 -35.06 25.70
N VAL A 86 6.39 -35.07 25.57
CA VAL A 86 5.66 -35.43 24.32
C VAL A 86 5.69 -34.30 23.31
N ALA A 87 5.64 -34.65 22.02
CA ALA A 87 5.46 -33.70 20.95
C ALA A 87 3.98 -33.46 20.68
N LEU A 88 3.61 -32.16 20.53
CA LEU A 88 2.23 -31.71 20.38
C LEU A 88 1.95 -31.41 18.89
N SER A 89 0.74 -31.67 18.42
CA SER A 89 0.34 -31.40 17.04
C SER A 89 -0.09 -29.94 16.81
N GLY A 90 -0.31 -29.16 17.87
CA GLY A 90 -0.66 -27.76 17.72
C GLY A 90 -1.27 -27.10 18.95
N LEU A 91 -1.66 -25.87 18.75
CA LEU A 91 -2.31 -25.00 19.73
C LEU A 91 -3.62 -24.48 19.16
N GLU A 92 -4.60 -24.25 20.04
CA GLU A 92 -5.85 -23.61 19.69
C GLU A 92 -6.22 -22.57 20.76
N VAL A 93 -6.57 -21.35 20.33
CA VAL A 93 -7.10 -20.30 21.21
C VAL A 93 -8.59 -20.11 20.97
N LYS A 94 -9.35 -19.95 22.04
CA LYS A 94 -10.80 -19.81 21.99
C LYS A 94 -11.25 -18.48 22.57
N LYS A 95 -12.08 -17.78 21.80
CA LYS A 95 -12.74 -16.53 22.16
C LYS A 95 -13.76 -16.73 23.27
N LEU A 96 -14.01 -15.67 24.04
CA LEU A 96 -15.11 -15.58 25.00
C LEU A 96 -16.03 -14.42 24.60
N ASP A 97 -17.11 -14.74 23.88
CA ASP A 97 -18.05 -13.74 23.37
C ASP A 97 -18.78 -12.96 24.47
N SER A 98 -18.95 -13.58 25.64
CA SER A 98 -19.62 -12.94 26.79
C SER A 98 -18.71 -12.01 27.59
N LEU A 99 -17.43 -11.83 27.21
CA LEU A 99 -16.54 -10.90 27.90
C LEU A 99 -16.99 -9.45 27.59
N PRO A 100 -17.22 -8.60 28.61
CA PRO A 100 -17.54 -7.19 28.41
C PRO A 100 -16.46 -6.46 27.59
N ASP A 101 -16.85 -5.41 26.85
CA ASP A 101 -15.95 -4.67 25.95
C ASP A 101 -14.83 -3.88 26.69
N ASP A 102 -15.02 -3.61 27.98
CA ASP A 102 -14.03 -2.98 28.87
C ASP A 102 -13.05 -3.98 29.51
N LYS A 103 -13.21 -5.28 29.22
CA LYS A 103 -12.38 -6.36 29.74
C LYS A 103 -11.52 -6.98 28.64
N SER A 104 -10.46 -7.65 29.07
CA SER A 104 -9.57 -8.38 28.18
C SER A 104 -9.25 -9.76 28.69
N CYS A 105 -8.94 -10.69 27.77
CA CYS A 105 -8.40 -11.98 28.10
C CYS A 105 -6.98 -11.85 28.68
N ALA A 106 -6.67 -12.72 29.64
CA ALA A 106 -5.29 -12.93 30.04
C ALA A 106 -4.56 -13.74 28.95
N ASP A 107 -3.32 -13.36 28.66
CA ASP A 107 -2.45 -14.12 27.79
C ASP A 107 -1.83 -15.32 28.52
N TYR A 108 -1.36 -16.29 27.75
CA TYR A 108 -0.62 -17.43 28.27
C TYR A 108 0.86 -17.32 27.89
N SER A 109 1.73 -17.69 28.81
CA SER A 109 3.17 -17.77 28.61
C SER A 109 3.64 -19.15 29.01
N ILE A 110 4.16 -19.89 28.04
CA ILE A 110 4.59 -21.28 28.21
C ILE A 110 6.09 -21.31 27.95
N ASP A 111 6.85 -22.05 28.76
CA ASP A 111 8.28 -22.19 28.55
C ASP A 111 8.59 -23.04 27.29
N THR A 112 9.46 -23.99 27.33
CA THR A 112 9.83 -24.80 26.15
C THR A 112 8.67 -25.74 25.74
N MET A 113 8.32 -25.77 24.44
CA MET A 113 7.33 -26.73 23.91
C MET A 113 7.94 -27.55 22.77
N ARG A 114 7.64 -28.86 22.81
CA ARG A 114 8.01 -29.77 21.72
C ARG A 114 6.80 -29.92 20.78
N PHE A 115 7.05 -29.82 19.47
CA PHE A 115 6.03 -30.04 18.46
C PHE A 115 6.38 -31.22 17.56
N THR A 116 5.36 -31.82 16.94
CA THR A 116 5.52 -32.70 15.77
C THR A 116 6.13 -31.89 14.60
N SER A 117 6.65 -32.57 13.58
CA SER A 117 7.24 -31.86 12.42
C SER A 117 6.28 -30.88 11.76
N ASP A 118 4.99 -31.23 11.74
CA ASP A 118 3.91 -30.45 11.15
C ASP A 118 2.90 -30.08 12.25
N ALA A 119 2.94 -28.84 12.71
CA ALA A 119 2.02 -28.33 13.72
C ALA A 119 0.98 -27.39 13.10
N GLU A 120 -0.22 -27.38 13.71
CA GLU A 120 -1.30 -26.49 13.32
C GLU A 120 -1.74 -25.63 14.51
N PHE A 121 -1.68 -24.31 14.32
CA PHE A 121 -2.14 -23.34 15.31
C PHE A 121 -3.42 -22.69 14.81
N THR A 122 -4.48 -22.78 15.59
CA THR A 122 -5.79 -22.26 15.22
C THR A 122 -6.34 -21.33 16.28
N GLY A 123 -7.15 -20.37 15.87
CA GLY A 123 -7.81 -19.47 16.81
C GLY A 123 -9.00 -18.75 16.19
N ASP A 124 -9.74 -18.10 17.05
CA ASP A 124 -10.93 -17.34 16.70
C ASP A 124 -10.61 -15.86 16.38
N HIS A 125 -9.31 -15.52 16.29
CA HIS A 125 -8.87 -14.14 15.96
C HIS A 125 -8.91 -13.92 14.46
N THR A 126 -10.07 -13.49 13.96
CA THR A 126 -10.31 -13.30 12.51
C THR A 126 -10.54 -11.85 12.12
N SER A 127 -10.49 -10.91 13.07
CA SER A 127 -10.86 -9.51 12.87
C SER A 127 -9.76 -8.56 13.33
N SER A 128 -9.60 -7.46 12.59
CA SER A 128 -8.80 -6.30 12.99
C SER A 128 -9.53 -5.39 13.99
N ASP A 129 -10.77 -5.73 14.38
CA ASP A 129 -11.54 -4.94 15.35
C ASP A 129 -10.91 -5.05 16.74
N SER A 130 -10.56 -3.91 17.32
CA SER A 130 -9.96 -3.81 18.65
C SER A 130 -10.82 -4.43 19.75
N LYS A 131 -12.14 -4.47 19.58
CA LYS A 131 -13.09 -5.09 20.54
C LYS A 131 -12.99 -6.60 20.52
N ASP A 132 -12.81 -7.22 19.37
CA ASP A 132 -12.63 -8.66 19.23
C ASP A 132 -11.24 -9.10 19.68
N LYS A 133 -10.23 -8.27 19.49
CA LYS A 133 -8.85 -8.52 19.91
C LYS A 133 -8.74 -8.81 21.41
N ASN A 134 -9.48 -8.10 22.23
CA ASN A 134 -9.44 -8.29 23.68
C ASN A 134 -10.17 -9.55 24.16
N LYS A 135 -10.98 -10.19 23.32
CA LYS A 135 -11.80 -11.37 23.67
C LYS A 135 -11.14 -12.72 23.35
N THR A 136 -9.98 -12.71 22.72
CA THR A 136 -9.19 -13.91 22.39
C THR A 136 -7.85 -13.85 23.12
N PRO A 137 -7.45 -14.91 23.85
CA PRO A 137 -6.16 -14.93 24.52
C PRO A 137 -5.03 -15.12 23.51
N ARG A 138 -3.86 -14.60 23.82
CA ARG A 138 -2.63 -14.87 23.08
C ARG A 138 -1.82 -15.93 23.81
N VAL A 139 -1.12 -16.78 23.04
CA VAL A 139 -0.22 -17.79 23.59
C VAL A 139 1.19 -17.51 23.11
N TYR A 140 2.10 -17.30 24.07
CA TYR A 140 3.52 -17.08 23.82
C TYR A 140 4.34 -18.27 24.31
N VAL A 141 5.16 -18.84 23.43
CA VAL A 141 6.16 -19.84 23.80
C VAL A 141 7.48 -19.12 24.00
N THR A 142 7.92 -19.04 25.25
CA THR A 142 9.10 -18.21 25.63
C THR A 142 10.43 -18.95 25.51
N GLY A 143 10.40 -20.28 25.41
CA GLY A 143 11.59 -21.12 25.25
C GLY A 143 11.73 -21.72 23.85
N ALA A 144 12.55 -22.77 23.76
CA ALA A 144 12.78 -23.48 22.51
C ALA A 144 11.55 -24.27 22.05
N VAL A 145 11.45 -24.48 20.73
CA VAL A 145 10.38 -25.26 20.08
C VAL A 145 10.97 -26.41 19.25
N PRO A 146 11.62 -27.38 19.87
CA PRO A 146 12.23 -28.48 19.16
C PRO A 146 11.17 -29.33 18.41
N GLY A 147 11.57 -29.85 17.25
CA GLY A 147 10.72 -30.71 16.41
C GLY A 147 9.93 -29.95 15.35
N LEU A 148 9.62 -28.69 15.55
CA LEU A 148 8.83 -27.88 14.60
C LEU A 148 9.60 -27.68 13.28
N SER A 149 9.06 -28.16 12.18
CA SER A 149 9.61 -28.01 10.82
C SER A 149 8.66 -27.29 9.88
N SER A 150 7.35 -27.53 10.03
CA SER A 150 6.29 -26.89 9.28
C SER A 150 5.21 -26.41 10.24
N LEU A 151 4.68 -25.22 10.01
CA LEU A 151 3.61 -24.63 10.81
C LEU A 151 2.53 -24.07 9.91
N LYS A 152 1.28 -24.44 10.22
CA LYS A 152 0.09 -23.77 9.69
C LYS A 152 -0.54 -22.92 10.78
N SER A 153 -0.86 -21.68 10.47
CA SER A 153 -1.57 -20.77 11.38
C SER A 153 -2.85 -20.26 10.72
N ASN A 154 -3.96 -20.37 11.44
CA ASN A 154 -5.26 -19.90 10.98
C ASN A 154 -5.97 -19.16 12.12
N GLY A 155 -6.00 -17.83 12.07
CA GLY A 155 -6.63 -17.00 13.10
C GLY A 155 -6.01 -17.14 14.50
N PHE A 156 -4.77 -17.65 14.60
CA PHE A 156 -4.05 -17.77 15.86
C PHE A 156 -3.31 -16.48 16.18
N ASP A 157 -3.38 -16.06 17.44
CA ASP A 157 -2.62 -14.93 17.96
C ASP A 157 -1.64 -15.40 19.04
N GLY A 158 -0.41 -14.90 18.97
CA GLY A 158 0.66 -15.29 19.89
C GLY A 158 2.04 -15.16 19.26
N GLY A 159 3.01 -15.86 19.85
CA GLY A 159 4.38 -15.75 19.34
C GLY A 159 5.38 -16.74 19.93
N PHE A 160 6.61 -16.67 19.41
CA PHE A 160 7.77 -17.42 19.89
C PHE A 160 8.91 -16.46 20.22
N ASP A 161 9.27 -16.34 21.47
CA ASP A 161 10.40 -15.48 21.86
C ASP A 161 11.72 -15.98 21.25
N SER A 162 11.83 -17.29 21.01
CA SER A 162 13.01 -17.91 20.36
C SER A 162 13.13 -17.65 18.86
N LYS A 163 12.08 -17.08 18.22
CA LYS A 163 12.01 -16.82 16.78
C LYS A 163 12.50 -18.01 15.94
N PRO A 164 11.83 -19.17 16.00
CA PRO A 164 12.31 -20.37 15.33
C PRO A 164 12.42 -20.18 13.81
N THR A 165 13.39 -20.86 13.22
CA THR A 165 13.53 -20.99 11.77
C THR A 165 13.05 -22.35 11.33
N ILE A 166 12.04 -22.39 10.47
CA ILE A 166 11.39 -23.62 9.99
C ILE A 166 11.45 -23.72 8.46
N SER A 167 11.11 -24.89 7.92
CA SER A 167 11.12 -25.09 6.48
C SER A 167 9.97 -24.37 5.79
N ARG A 168 8.76 -24.48 6.37
CA ARG A 168 7.54 -23.93 5.76
C ARG A 168 6.61 -23.33 6.80
N PHE A 169 6.13 -22.13 6.52
CA PHE A 169 5.11 -21.46 7.29
C PHE A 169 3.96 -21.01 6.39
N GLU A 170 2.75 -21.47 6.72
CA GLU A 170 1.52 -21.06 6.01
C GLU A 170 0.60 -20.35 7.00
N VAL A 171 0.09 -19.18 6.62
CA VAL A 171 -0.78 -18.36 7.47
C VAL A 171 -2.03 -17.93 6.72
N THR A 172 -3.19 -18.03 7.41
CA THR A 172 -4.50 -17.60 6.93
C THR A 172 -5.26 -16.90 8.04
N ASN A 173 -6.19 -16.01 7.68
CA ASN A 173 -7.05 -15.28 8.63
C ASN A 173 -6.29 -14.66 9.81
N ALA A 174 -5.10 -14.17 9.56
CA ALA A 174 -4.28 -13.57 10.60
C ALA A 174 -4.77 -12.14 10.87
N GLY A 175 -5.21 -11.88 12.09
CA GLY A 175 -5.42 -10.51 12.57
C GLY A 175 -4.11 -9.76 12.78
N CYS A 176 -4.20 -8.58 13.36
CA CYS A 176 -3.08 -7.65 13.50
C CYS A 176 -1.89 -8.12 14.36
N ASP A 177 -2.11 -9.03 15.28
CA ASP A 177 -1.04 -9.61 16.14
C ASP A 177 -0.84 -11.08 15.78
N ASN A 178 -0.40 -11.34 14.58
CA ASN A 178 -0.23 -12.71 14.13
C ASN A 178 1.18 -13.26 14.41
N ILE A 179 1.26 -14.58 14.56
CA ILE A 179 2.49 -15.32 14.82
C ILE A 179 3.56 -15.14 13.73
N SER A 180 3.21 -14.62 12.57
CA SER A 180 4.10 -14.48 11.42
C SER A 180 5.31 -13.57 11.69
N TYR A 181 5.18 -12.60 12.61
CA TYR A 181 6.29 -11.74 13.05
C TYR A 181 7.35 -12.48 13.87
N TYR A 182 7.00 -13.62 14.43
CA TYR A 182 7.85 -14.40 15.32
C TYR A 182 8.45 -15.64 14.68
N VAL A 183 8.13 -15.93 13.41
CA VAL A 183 8.59 -17.12 12.72
C VAL A 183 9.42 -16.75 11.50
N ARG A 184 10.62 -17.33 11.40
CA ARG A 184 11.42 -17.34 10.18
C ARG A 184 11.19 -18.65 9.43
N ALA A 185 11.10 -18.62 8.11
CA ALA A 185 10.86 -19.80 7.31
C ALA A 185 11.67 -19.79 6.01
N ALA A 186 12.05 -20.97 5.50
CA ALA A 186 12.60 -21.03 4.14
C ALA A 186 11.52 -20.62 3.13
N GLU A 187 10.27 -21.05 3.32
CA GLU A 187 9.11 -20.66 2.52
C GLU A 187 7.99 -20.12 3.41
N LYS A 188 7.49 -18.91 3.14
CA LYS A 188 6.25 -18.39 3.72
C LYS A 188 5.12 -18.43 2.68
N ILE A 189 3.93 -18.87 3.10
CA ILE A 189 2.71 -18.85 2.28
C ILE A 189 1.68 -17.98 2.99
N VAL A 190 1.27 -16.92 2.31
CA VAL A 190 0.29 -15.95 2.80
C VAL A 190 -1.04 -16.26 2.15
N GLY A 191 -1.96 -16.82 2.90
CA GLY A 191 -3.29 -17.19 2.45
C GLY A 191 -4.30 -16.04 2.57
N GLU A 192 -5.57 -16.39 2.41
CA GLU A 192 -6.68 -15.44 2.45
C GLU A 192 -6.74 -14.69 3.78
N ASN A 193 -6.95 -13.37 3.71
CA ASN A 193 -7.05 -12.45 4.86
C ASN A 193 -5.87 -12.52 5.84
N ALA A 194 -4.69 -12.93 5.36
CA ALA A 194 -3.47 -12.95 6.14
C ALA A 194 -2.59 -11.74 5.80
N TYR A 195 -1.92 -11.21 6.83
CA TYR A 195 -0.93 -10.15 6.75
C TYR A 195 0.42 -10.71 7.21
N VAL A 196 1.45 -10.61 6.38
CA VAL A 196 2.77 -11.16 6.70
C VAL A 196 3.83 -10.11 6.42
N PRO A 197 4.77 -9.89 7.38
CA PRO A 197 5.91 -9.00 7.14
C PRO A 197 6.84 -9.58 6.07
N LEU A 198 7.50 -8.67 5.36
CA LEU A 198 8.43 -8.99 4.29
C LEU A 198 9.65 -9.80 4.74
N ASP A 199 10.05 -9.65 6.00
CA ASP A 199 11.26 -10.26 6.54
C ASP A 199 11.13 -11.75 6.87
N GLY A 200 12.26 -12.39 7.11
CA GLY A 200 12.33 -13.73 7.70
C GLY A 200 11.91 -14.87 6.77
N ALA A 201 12.00 -14.73 5.43
CA ALA A 201 11.80 -15.83 4.49
C ALA A 201 12.76 -15.77 3.30
N ASN A 202 13.11 -16.94 2.72
CA ASN A 202 13.87 -17.02 1.46
C ASN A 202 12.92 -16.88 0.27
N SER A 203 11.71 -17.44 0.37
CA SER A 203 10.64 -17.28 -0.61
C SER A 203 9.30 -16.99 0.06
N ILE A 204 8.46 -16.21 -0.62
CA ILE A 204 7.12 -15.84 -0.16
C ILE A 204 6.13 -16.07 -1.30
N LEU A 205 5.09 -16.85 -1.02
CA LEU A 205 3.93 -17.00 -1.91
C LEU A 205 2.75 -16.25 -1.30
N VAL A 206 2.28 -15.20 -1.97
CA VAL A 206 1.09 -14.43 -1.55
C VAL A 206 -0.09 -14.87 -2.39
N LYS A 207 -1.02 -15.59 -1.78
CA LYS A 207 -2.24 -16.10 -2.41
C LYS A 207 -3.29 -14.98 -2.57
N ASN A 208 -4.36 -15.29 -3.32
CA ASN A 208 -5.52 -14.41 -3.44
C ASN A 208 -5.98 -13.89 -2.08
N LYS A 209 -6.26 -12.58 -1.97
CA LYS A 209 -6.60 -11.86 -0.73
C LYS A 209 -5.54 -11.88 0.38
N GLY A 210 -4.38 -12.47 0.15
CA GLY A 210 -3.22 -12.35 1.04
C GLY A 210 -2.54 -11.00 0.88
N GLN A 211 -1.90 -10.50 1.94
CA GLN A 211 -1.20 -9.23 1.93
C GLN A 211 0.24 -9.39 2.40
N LEU A 212 1.16 -8.82 1.63
CA LEU A 212 2.53 -8.65 2.04
C LEU A 212 2.70 -7.27 2.65
N GLU A 213 3.08 -7.22 3.92
CA GLU A 213 3.36 -5.96 4.61
C GLU A 213 4.81 -5.55 4.42
N ILE A 214 5.04 -4.32 3.98
CA ILE A 214 6.35 -3.68 3.95
C ILE A 214 6.52 -2.74 5.14
N SER A 215 7.78 -2.52 5.55
CA SER A 215 8.12 -1.78 6.76
C SER A 215 7.51 -0.38 6.82
N TYR A 216 7.16 0.00 8.05
CA TYR A 216 6.48 1.24 8.38
C TYR A 216 7.42 2.33 8.91
N TYR A 217 8.54 1.94 9.51
CA TYR A 217 9.40 2.86 10.26
C TYR A 217 10.82 2.96 9.72
N ASN A 218 11.27 1.98 8.97
CA ASN A 218 12.67 1.87 8.57
C ASN A 218 12.80 1.54 7.09
N ASN A 219 13.85 2.06 6.47
CA ASN A 219 14.27 1.56 5.17
C ASN A 219 14.60 0.07 5.27
N GLU A 220 14.01 -0.71 4.40
CA GLU A 220 14.12 -2.16 4.40
C GLU A 220 14.61 -2.67 3.05
N THR A 221 15.43 -3.71 3.05
CA THR A 221 15.85 -4.40 1.82
C THR A 221 15.62 -5.89 1.99
N SER A 222 14.87 -6.50 1.07
CA SER A 222 14.66 -7.93 1.04
C SER A 222 15.13 -8.54 -0.27
N SER A 223 15.84 -9.67 -0.15
CA SER A 223 16.26 -10.51 -1.28
C SER A 223 15.35 -11.73 -1.47
N SER A 224 14.24 -11.82 -0.75
CA SER A 224 13.28 -12.90 -0.87
C SER A 224 12.73 -13.00 -2.30
N LYS A 225 12.59 -14.22 -2.79
CA LYS A 225 11.81 -14.46 -4.01
C LYS A 225 10.34 -14.39 -3.68
N ILE A 226 9.59 -13.56 -4.40
CA ILE A 226 8.18 -13.33 -4.09
C ILE A 226 7.30 -13.70 -5.28
N THR A 227 6.31 -14.55 -5.03
CA THR A 227 5.28 -14.88 -6.01
C THR A 227 3.93 -14.36 -5.51
N PHE A 228 3.27 -13.56 -6.32
CA PHE A 228 1.96 -13.04 -6.07
C PHE A 228 0.93 -13.72 -6.97
N GLU A 229 -0.16 -14.22 -6.38
CA GLU A 229 -1.34 -14.66 -7.11
C GLU A 229 -2.28 -13.47 -7.40
N ASN A 230 -3.18 -13.65 -8.37
CA ASN A 230 -4.18 -12.64 -8.73
C ASN A 230 -5.04 -12.24 -7.52
N GLY A 231 -5.25 -10.93 -7.31
CA GLY A 231 -6.03 -10.40 -6.19
C GLY A 231 -5.30 -10.38 -4.85
N SER A 232 -3.99 -10.62 -4.83
CA SER A 232 -3.13 -10.36 -3.68
C SER A 232 -2.76 -8.89 -3.59
N MET A 233 -2.18 -8.46 -2.45
CA MET A 233 -1.86 -7.06 -2.20
C MET A 233 -0.46 -6.90 -1.60
N ILE A 234 0.16 -5.75 -1.90
CA ILE A 234 1.29 -5.20 -1.16
C ILE A 234 0.77 -4.01 -0.35
N SER A 235 0.94 -4.02 0.95
CA SER A 235 0.49 -2.93 1.80
C SER A 235 1.60 -2.40 2.70
N HIS A 236 1.50 -1.13 3.00
CA HIS A 236 2.28 -0.51 4.06
C HIS A 236 1.51 -0.70 5.37
N GLY A 237 2.15 -1.20 6.42
CA GLY A 237 1.60 -1.69 7.69
C GLY A 237 0.52 -0.87 8.43
N ILE A 238 -0.51 -0.45 7.73
CA ILE A 238 -1.56 0.47 8.22
C ILE A 238 -2.67 -0.28 8.98
N HIS A 239 -2.77 -1.62 8.83
CA HIS A 239 -3.98 -2.31 9.26
C HIS A 239 -4.17 -2.46 10.77
N CYS A 240 -3.10 -2.35 11.55
CA CYS A 240 -3.14 -2.76 12.95
C CYS A 240 -2.90 -1.67 13.98
N GLN A 241 -2.45 -0.52 13.55
CA GLN A 241 -2.23 0.60 14.46
C GLN A 241 -2.77 1.86 13.79
N GLY A 242 -3.87 2.39 14.33
CA GLY A 242 -4.35 3.72 13.97
C GLY A 242 -3.27 4.74 14.32
N PHE A 243 -2.43 5.08 13.37
CA PHE A 243 -1.37 6.05 13.55
C PHE A 243 -1.89 7.44 13.14
N SER A 244 -1.79 8.39 14.05
CA SER A 244 -2.07 9.82 13.83
C SER A 244 -0.77 10.61 14.03
N GLY A 245 0.15 10.53 13.08
CA GLY A 245 1.42 11.28 13.14
C GLY A 245 2.09 11.37 11.77
N ASP A 246 3.01 12.34 11.62
CA ASP A 246 3.83 12.48 10.42
C ASP A 246 4.74 11.26 10.27
N MET A 247 4.59 10.56 9.14
CA MET A 247 5.36 9.38 8.83
C MET A 247 6.73 9.77 8.27
N PRO A 248 7.82 9.10 8.67
CA PRO A 248 9.10 9.30 8.03
C PRO A 248 9.05 8.83 6.56
N ASN A 249 9.91 9.40 5.72
CA ASN A 249 10.11 8.88 4.38
C ASN A 249 10.77 7.51 4.46
N VAL A 250 10.08 6.48 3.98
CA VAL A 250 10.54 5.08 4.03
C VAL A 250 10.68 4.52 2.62
N THR A 251 11.81 3.87 2.35
CA THR A 251 12.04 3.13 1.12
C THR A 251 12.23 1.65 1.42
N THR A 252 11.34 0.82 0.87
CA THR A 252 11.49 -0.64 0.87
C THR A 252 12.05 -1.08 -0.47
N VAL A 253 13.15 -1.83 -0.46
CA VAL A 253 13.80 -2.35 -1.66
C VAL A 253 13.57 -3.85 -1.77
N LEU A 254 12.91 -4.29 -2.85
CA LEU A 254 12.78 -5.69 -3.21
C LEU A 254 13.84 -6.04 -4.25
N SER A 255 14.88 -6.74 -3.82
CA SER A 255 16.03 -7.13 -4.67
C SER A 255 15.94 -8.57 -5.17
N GLY A 256 15.08 -9.40 -4.61
CA GLY A 256 14.80 -10.75 -5.09
C GLY A 256 13.88 -10.78 -6.31
N ASP A 257 13.82 -11.92 -6.99
CA ASP A 257 12.95 -12.11 -8.15
C ASP A 257 11.47 -12.05 -7.73
N ILE A 258 10.66 -11.33 -8.50
CA ILE A 258 9.22 -11.16 -8.27
C ILE A 258 8.45 -11.74 -9.45
N THR A 259 7.46 -12.58 -9.15
CA THR A 259 6.55 -13.15 -10.15
C THR A 259 5.12 -12.71 -9.87
N LEU A 260 4.45 -12.09 -10.85
CA LEU A 260 3.05 -11.69 -10.79
C LEU A 260 2.20 -12.65 -11.63
N ASN A 261 1.50 -13.59 -10.98
CA ASN A 261 0.61 -14.54 -11.67
C ASN A 261 -0.78 -13.97 -11.97
N GLY A 262 -0.99 -12.71 -11.71
CA GLY A 262 -2.20 -11.93 -11.98
C GLY A 262 -2.03 -10.52 -11.45
N ASP A 263 -3.10 -9.73 -11.49
CA ASP A 263 -3.08 -8.36 -11.02
C ASP A 263 -2.91 -8.33 -9.50
N VAL A 264 -1.96 -7.52 -9.05
CA VAL A 264 -1.56 -7.36 -7.66
C VAL A 264 -1.77 -5.92 -7.24
N GLU A 265 -2.62 -5.68 -6.26
CA GLU A 265 -2.84 -4.34 -5.77
C GLU A 265 -1.69 -3.89 -4.86
N TYR A 266 -1.39 -2.60 -4.84
CA TYR A 266 -0.51 -2.01 -3.83
C TYR A 266 -1.15 -0.79 -3.19
N ARG A 267 -1.00 -0.69 -1.86
CA ARG A 267 -1.49 0.41 -1.03
C ARG A 267 -0.39 0.90 -0.11
N LEU A 268 0.24 1.98 -0.49
CA LEU A 268 1.36 2.60 0.20
C LEU A 268 0.94 3.97 0.74
N SER A 269 1.48 4.40 1.87
CA SER A 269 1.26 5.76 2.37
C SER A 269 2.12 6.79 1.62
N SER A 270 1.77 8.07 1.73
CA SER A 270 2.35 9.19 0.98
C SER A 270 3.89 9.27 1.05
N ASN A 271 4.47 8.87 2.17
CA ASN A 271 5.91 8.94 2.42
C ASN A 271 6.63 7.61 2.17
N THR A 272 5.97 6.64 1.52
CA THR A 272 6.53 5.32 1.27
C THR A 272 6.88 5.14 -0.20
N THR A 273 8.10 4.65 -0.45
CA THR A 273 8.55 4.23 -1.77
C THR A 273 8.85 2.73 -1.75
N LEU A 274 8.20 1.99 -2.63
CA LEU A 274 8.54 0.61 -2.94
C LEU A 274 9.46 0.57 -4.16
N LYS A 275 10.72 0.17 -3.97
CA LYS A 275 11.70 0.06 -5.04
C LYS A 275 11.92 -1.40 -5.40
N ILE A 276 11.68 -1.78 -6.64
CA ILE A 276 11.90 -3.14 -7.15
C ILE A 276 13.17 -3.12 -8.01
N THR A 277 14.21 -3.79 -7.53
CA THR A 277 15.50 -3.93 -8.24
C THR A 277 15.74 -5.35 -8.72
N GLY A 278 14.99 -6.33 -8.21
CA GLY A 278 14.98 -7.71 -8.68
C GLY A 278 14.24 -7.86 -10.02
N LYS A 279 14.36 -9.04 -10.63
CA LYS A 279 13.66 -9.35 -11.87
C LYS A 279 12.15 -9.43 -11.62
N LEU A 280 11.38 -8.61 -12.35
CA LEU A 280 9.92 -8.68 -12.37
C LEU A 280 9.46 -9.52 -13.56
N SER A 281 8.60 -10.51 -13.33
CA SER A 281 8.14 -11.48 -14.32
C SER A 281 6.68 -11.89 -14.09
N GLY A 282 6.11 -12.65 -15.04
CA GLY A 282 4.72 -13.14 -14.97
C GLY A 282 3.75 -12.34 -15.84
N PRO A 283 2.51 -12.83 -16.03
CA PRO A 283 1.49 -12.20 -16.88
C PRO A 283 0.75 -11.05 -16.22
N GLY A 284 0.87 -10.88 -14.90
CA GLY A 284 0.15 -9.87 -14.12
C GLY A 284 0.83 -8.51 -14.11
N LYS A 285 0.19 -7.55 -13.47
CA LYS A 285 0.67 -6.18 -13.29
C LYS A 285 0.46 -5.71 -11.85
N LEU A 286 1.22 -4.69 -11.44
CA LEU A 286 0.98 -3.96 -10.19
C LEU A 286 -0.08 -2.89 -10.44
N VAL A 287 -1.12 -2.85 -9.61
CA VAL A 287 -2.26 -1.92 -9.72
C VAL A 287 -2.34 -1.08 -8.46
N ALA A 288 -2.37 0.24 -8.60
CA ALA A 288 -2.55 1.11 -7.44
C ALA A 288 -3.95 0.93 -6.85
N HIS A 289 -4.02 0.66 -5.54
CA HIS A 289 -5.29 0.73 -4.83
C HIS A 289 -5.82 2.17 -4.84
N LYS A 290 -7.14 2.36 -4.82
CA LYS A 290 -7.78 3.70 -4.82
C LYS A 290 -7.27 4.66 -3.73
N ASP A 291 -6.81 4.13 -2.61
CA ASP A 291 -6.27 4.88 -1.48
C ASP A 291 -4.73 4.85 -1.44
N ASN A 292 -4.07 4.49 -2.55
CA ASN A 292 -2.61 4.51 -2.62
C ASN A 292 -2.10 5.94 -2.70
N GLU A 293 -1.14 6.28 -1.84
CA GLU A 293 -0.49 7.59 -1.80
C GLU A 293 1.03 7.50 -2.05
N GLY A 294 1.62 6.30 -1.97
CA GLY A 294 3.04 6.07 -2.12
C GLY A 294 3.49 5.78 -3.56
N ALA A 295 4.79 5.67 -3.76
CA ALA A 295 5.41 5.44 -5.06
C ALA A 295 5.94 4.02 -5.22
N VAL A 296 5.84 3.46 -6.44
CA VAL A 296 6.53 2.24 -6.84
C VAL A 296 7.55 2.58 -7.93
N LEU A 297 8.81 2.21 -7.71
CA LEU A 297 9.90 2.39 -8.67
C LEU A 297 10.41 1.01 -9.10
N VAL A 298 10.49 0.74 -10.40
CA VAL A 298 11.10 -0.48 -10.92
C VAL A 298 12.34 -0.13 -11.73
N GLU A 299 13.49 -0.67 -11.33
CA GLU A 299 14.73 -0.49 -12.08
C GLU A 299 14.78 -1.48 -13.24
N SER A 300 14.79 -0.97 -14.47
CA SER A 300 14.62 -1.74 -15.70
C SER A 300 15.85 -2.54 -16.16
N SER A 301 16.99 -2.47 -15.49
CA SER A 301 18.25 -3.08 -15.94
C SER A 301 18.25 -4.62 -15.99
N ASN A 302 17.27 -5.28 -15.40
CA ASN A 302 17.15 -6.74 -15.35
C ASN A 302 15.95 -7.31 -16.13
N ASN A 303 15.26 -6.52 -16.93
CA ASN A 303 14.12 -6.96 -17.71
C ASN A 303 14.57 -7.46 -19.10
N THR A 304 15.35 -8.55 -19.13
CA THR A 304 15.69 -9.26 -20.37
C THR A 304 14.79 -10.48 -20.49
N SER A 305 13.72 -10.37 -21.19
CA SER A 305 13.10 -11.40 -22.03
C SER A 305 11.60 -11.20 -22.22
N GLY A 306 11.18 -10.88 -23.40
CA GLY A 306 10.10 -11.52 -24.15
C GLY A 306 8.64 -11.33 -23.70
N THR A 307 8.35 -10.67 -22.62
CA THR A 307 6.99 -10.18 -22.34
C THR A 307 6.83 -8.82 -23.00
N PRO A 308 5.72 -8.59 -23.72
CA PRO A 308 5.42 -7.26 -24.23
C PRO A 308 5.33 -6.36 -23.02
N ASN A 309 6.33 -5.46 -22.87
CA ASN A 309 6.41 -4.45 -21.83
C ASN A 309 5.52 -4.80 -20.64
N GLY A 310 6.11 -5.38 -19.58
CA GLY A 310 5.42 -5.42 -18.31
C GLY A 310 4.99 -4.01 -18.05
N GLN A 311 3.78 -3.68 -18.46
CA GLN A 311 3.15 -2.47 -18.03
C GLN A 311 3.04 -2.65 -16.53
N ILE A 312 4.08 -2.17 -15.84
CA ILE A 312 3.83 -1.56 -14.57
C ILE A 312 2.73 -0.61 -14.95
N GLY A 313 1.52 -0.98 -14.58
CA GLY A 313 0.47 0.00 -14.54
C GLY A 313 0.92 1.04 -13.52
N TYR A 314 1.86 1.90 -13.93
CA TYR A 314 1.79 3.25 -13.47
C TYR A 314 0.46 3.77 -14.01
N THR A 315 -0.61 3.43 -13.37
CA THR A 315 -1.73 4.31 -13.27
C THR A 315 -1.44 5.34 -12.17
N ASN A 316 -0.23 5.90 -12.21
CA ASN A 316 -0.07 7.30 -12.35
C ASN A 316 -0.25 7.61 -13.86
N GLU A 317 -1.28 7.13 -14.51
CA GLU A 317 -2.00 7.96 -15.44
C GLU A 317 -2.34 9.17 -14.58
N ALA A 318 -1.69 10.28 -14.91
CA ALA A 318 -2.03 11.55 -14.32
C ALA A 318 -3.54 11.64 -14.43
N LYS A 319 -4.24 11.29 -13.34
CA LYS A 319 -5.70 11.16 -13.35
C LYS A 319 -6.21 12.57 -13.43
N THR A 320 -6.57 13.01 -14.62
CA THR A 320 -7.20 14.31 -14.77
C THR A 320 -8.64 14.18 -14.28
N ILE A 321 -8.95 14.91 -13.23
CA ILE A 321 -10.28 15.01 -12.63
C ILE A 321 -10.83 16.38 -13.01
N GLN A 322 -11.86 16.40 -13.85
CA GLN A 322 -12.59 17.60 -14.15
C GLN A 322 -13.67 17.79 -13.08
N LEU A 323 -13.65 18.95 -12.41
CA LEU A 323 -14.66 19.36 -11.45
C LEU A 323 -15.37 20.62 -11.99
N ASP A 324 -16.64 20.50 -12.29
CA ASP A 324 -17.45 21.60 -12.76
C ASP A 324 -18.49 22.04 -11.72
N GLY A 325 -18.96 23.27 -11.86
CA GLY A 325 -20.03 23.83 -11.06
C GLY A 325 -19.67 24.24 -9.64
N ASN A 326 -20.62 24.90 -8.98
CA ASN A 326 -20.41 25.55 -7.70
C ASN A 326 -20.84 24.64 -6.54
N LYS A 327 -19.86 24.29 -5.69
CA LYS A 327 -20.04 23.54 -4.46
C LYS A 327 -19.19 24.15 -3.33
N PRO A 328 -19.57 25.34 -2.84
CA PRO A 328 -18.71 26.16 -1.97
C PRO A 328 -18.48 25.55 -0.57
N ASP A 329 -19.17 24.48 -0.22
CA ASP A 329 -19.02 23.78 1.06
C ASP A 329 -18.20 22.48 0.93
N GLU A 330 -17.90 22.04 -0.29
CA GLU A 330 -17.04 20.87 -0.53
C GLU A 330 -15.57 21.27 -0.60
N SER A 331 -14.71 20.59 0.16
CA SER A 331 -13.25 20.72 0.05
C SER A 331 -12.67 19.68 -0.91
N VAL A 332 -11.52 20.01 -1.50
CA VAL A 332 -10.80 19.15 -2.47
C VAL A 332 -9.39 18.88 -1.97
N ILE A 333 -8.98 17.64 -1.95
CA ILE A 333 -7.59 17.23 -1.74
C ILE A 333 -7.07 16.66 -3.06
N VAL A 334 -6.06 17.31 -3.62
CA VAL A 334 -5.38 16.85 -4.84
C VAL A 334 -4.17 16.01 -4.42
N LYS A 335 -4.20 14.73 -4.74
CA LYS A 335 -3.18 13.77 -4.33
C LYS A 335 -2.05 13.70 -5.36
N LYS A 336 -0.93 13.09 -4.98
CA LYS A 336 0.19 12.78 -5.89
C LYS A 336 -0.31 12.00 -7.11
N GLY A 337 0.08 12.45 -8.31
CA GLY A 337 -0.36 11.86 -9.58
C GLY A 337 -1.75 12.29 -10.05
N GLU A 338 -2.49 13.05 -9.27
CA GLU A 338 -3.77 13.64 -9.69
C GLU A 338 -3.55 15.03 -10.27
N THR A 339 -4.24 15.31 -11.38
CA THR A 339 -4.46 16.66 -11.90
C THR A 339 -5.93 16.99 -11.73
N VAL A 340 -6.25 17.98 -10.90
CA VAL A 340 -7.62 18.45 -10.72
C VAL A 340 -7.78 19.78 -11.45
N LEU A 341 -8.70 19.82 -12.41
CA LEU A 341 -9.13 21.03 -13.10
C LEU A 341 -10.51 21.43 -12.57
N LEU A 342 -10.58 22.56 -11.88
CA LEU A 342 -11.81 23.07 -11.31
C LEU A 342 -12.33 24.27 -12.10
N ASN A 343 -13.54 24.15 -12.67
CA ASN A 343 -14.28 25.27 -13.23
C ASN A 343 -15.53 25.50 -12.38
N GLY A 344 -15.41 26.42 -11.43
CA GLY A 344 -16.49 26.68 -10.46
C GLY A 344 -15.96 26.97 -9.06
N SER A 345 -16.76 26.69 -8.03
CA SER A 345 -16.34 26.99 -6.65
C SER A 345 -16.27 25.79 -5.74
N ARG A 346 -15.32 25.83 -4.80
CA ARG A 346 -15.15 24.86 -3.69
C ARG A 346 -14.83 25.61 -2.39
N SER A 347 -14.82 24.86 -1.27
CA SER A 347 -14.41 25.41 0.03
C SER A 347 -12.88 25.56 0.07
N TYR A 348 -12.19 24.57 0.55
CA TYR A 348 -10.73 24.56 0.63
C TYR A 348 -10.14 23.60 -0.38
N VAL A 349 -9.02 23.97 -0.98
CA VAL A 349 -8.23 23.12 -1.84
C VAL A 349 -6.85 22.92 -1.22
N THR A 350 -6.48 21.66 -1.01
CA THR A 350 -5.14 21.26 -0.56
C THR A 350 -4.48 20.45 -1.65
N VAL A 351 -3.37 20.96 -2.20
CA VAL A 351 -2.59 20.27 -3.23
C VAL A 351 -1.36 19.65 -2.60
N ARG A 352 -1.34 18.34 -2.48
CA ARG A 352 -0.22 17.60 -1.91
C ARG A 352 0.94 17.53 -2.91
N GLU A 353 2.14 17.25 -2.42
CA GLU A 353 3.33 17.04 -3.26
C GLU A 353 3.04 16.04 -4.38
N GLY A 354 3.42 16.42 -5.63
CA GLY A 354 3.16 15.62 -6.83
C GLY A 354 1.72 15.64 -7.36
N GLY A 355 0.80 16.37 -6.71
CA GLY A 355 -0.51 16.73 -7.25
C GLY A 355 -0.46 18.02 -8.08
N VAL A 356 -1.41 18.20 -9.01
CA VAL A 356 -1.54 19.40 -9.85
C VAL A 356 -2.97 19.94 -9.73
N PHE A 357 -3.10 21.23 -9.44
CA PHE A 357 -4.39 21.92 -9.39
C PHE A 357 -4.41 23.05 -10.41
N GLY A 358 -5.50 23.15 -11.17
CA GLY A 358 -5.70 24.18 -12.17
C GLY A 358 -7.18 24.45 -12.46
N GLY A 359 -7.43 25.16 -13.57
CA GLY A 359 -8.76 25.58 -13.98
C GLY A 359 -9.10 27.01 -13.54
N ASP A 360 -10.29 27.50 -13.93
CA ASP A 360 -10.82 28.82 -13.54
C ASP A 360 -11.65 28.67 -12.25
N ALA A 361 -10.95 28.62 -11.12
CA ALA A 361 -11.49 28.24 -9.85
C ALA A 361 -11.77 29.43 -8.92
N THR A 362 -12.83 29.30 -8.08
CA THR A 362 -13.04 30.14 -6.91
C THR A 362 -13.06 29.27 -5.68
N VAL A 363 -12.17 29.53 -4.70
CA VAL A 363 -12.02 28.73 -3.49
C VAL A 363 -11.94 29.63 -2.25
N LYS A 364 -12.32 29.10 -1.06
CA LYS A 364 -12.20 29.85 0.21
C LYS A 364 -10.75 29.94 0.67
N GLY A 365 -9.96 28.88 0.45
CA GLY A 365 -8.53 28.86 0.74
C GLY A 365 -7.81 27.84 -0.15
N LEU A 366 -6.52 28.12 -0.45
CA LEU A 366 -5.70 27.29 -1.34
C LEU A 366 -4.32 27.06 -0.71
N TYR A 367 -4.01 25.80 -0.39
CA TYR A 367 -2.78 25.33 0.24
C TYR A 367 -2.04 24.38 -0.69
N VAL A 368 -0.82 24.73 -1.12
CA VAL A 368 -0.14 24.06 -2.23
C VAL A 368 1.27 23.64 -1.84
N SER A 369 1.46 22.35 -1.61
CA SER A 369 2.79 21.69 -1.56
C SER A 369 3.14 20.99 -2.89
N GLY A 370 2.18 20.87 -3.81
CA GLY A 370 2.33 20.34 -5.17
C GLY A 370 2.48 21.45 -6.22
N ILE A 371 1.70 21.36 -7.29
CA ILE A 371 1.73 22.32 -8.39
C ILE A 371 0.37 23.03 -8.48
N VAL A 372 0.40 24.36 -8.60
CA VAL A 372 -0.76 25.16 -9.00
C VAL A 372 -0.50 25.79 -10.36
N ALA A 373 -1.47 25.66 -11.29
CA ALA A 373 -1.42 26.17 -12.65
C ALA A 373 -2.79 26.75 -13.03
N PRO A 374 -3.02 28.06 -12.91
CA PRO A 374 -4.31 28.66 -13.16
C PRO A 374 -4.84 28.45 -14.59
N GLY A 375 -6.15 28.30 -14.71
CA GLY A 375 -6.93 28.46 -15.92
C GLY A 375 -6.82 27.39 -17.00
N ASN A 376 -7.36 27.77 -18.17
CA ASN A 376 -7.31 27.04 -19.43
C ASN A 376 -6.30 27.67 -20.40
N SER A 377 -5.16 28.16 -19.84
CA SER A 377 -3.96 28.61 -20.55
C SER A 377 -4.12 29.87 -21.44
N PRO A 378 -3.93 31.09 -20.92
CA PRO A 378 -3.86 31.49 -19.49
C PRO A 378 -5.20 31.62 -18.80
N GLY A 379 -5.21 31.65 -17.43
CA GLY A 379 -6.43 31.83 -16.68
C GLY A 379 -6.27 32.35 -15.25
N LYS A 380 -7.32 32.22 -14.42
CA LYS A 380 -7.35 32.84 -13.10
C LYS A 380 -7.91 31.91 -12.04
N ILE A 381 -7.22 31.85 -10.89
CA ILE A 381 -7.76 31.26 -9.65
C ILE A 381 -8.06 32.40 -8.68
N THR A 382 -9.29 32.41 -8.15
CA THR A 382 -9.71 33.35 -7.12
C THR A 382 -9.78 32.64 -5.76
N VAL A 383 -9.01 33.09 -4.80
CA VAL A 383 -8.98 32.62 -3.42
C VAL A 383 -9.62 33.68 -2.54
N LEU A 384 -10.76 33.39 -1.93
CA LEU A 384 -11.51 34.34 -1.12
C LEU A 384 -10.86 34.61 0.25
N GLY A 385 -9.87 33.85 0.64
CA GLY A 385 -9.07 33.95 1.85
C GLY A 385 -7.59 33.74 1.52
N ASP A 386 -6.95 32.78 2.20
CA ASP A 386 -5.52 32.59 2.18
C ASP A 386 -5.06 31.75 0.98
N PHE A 387 -4.03 32.23 0.30
CA PHE A 387 -3.20 31.46 -0.63
C PHE A 387 -1.85 31.16 0.02
N SER A 388 -1.57 29.90 0.24
CA SER A 388 -0.31 29.42 0.81
C SER A 388 0.42 28.49 -0.16
N LEU A 389 1.60 28.90 -0.60
CA LEU A 389 2.50 28.06 -1.37
C LEU A 389 3.58 27.54 -0.43
N GLU A 390 3.52 26.23 -0.10
CA GLU A 390 4.20 25.61 1.02
C GLU A 390 5.33 24.67 0.58
N ASN A 391 6.33 24.51 1.43
CA ASN A 391 7.44 23.59 1.22
C ASN A 391 8.11 23.77 -0.15
N THR A 392 8.00 22.76 -1.02
CA THR A 392 8.54 22.75 -2.38
C THR A 392 7.46 22.99 -3.44
N GLY A 393 6.37 23.61 -3.07
CA GLY A 393 5.26 23.95 -3.97
C GLY A 393 5.72 24.74 -5.20
N VAL A 394 5.04 24.53 -6.32
CA VAL A 394 5.38 25.20 -7.59
C VAL A 394 4.17 25.97 -8.10
N TYR A 395 4.36 27.25 -8.30
CA TYR A 395 3.42 28.05 -9.08
C TYR A 395 3.89 28.06 -10.55
N LYS A 396 3.13 27.41 -11.42
CA LYS A 396 3.29 27.50 -12.87
C LYS A 396 2.49 28.67 -13.38
N ALA A 397 3.18 29.68 -13.94
CA ALA A 397 2.54 30.86 -14.47
C ALA A 397 2.84 31.01 -15.97
N GLU A 398 1.81 31.22 -16.76
CA GLU A 398 1.92 31.43 -18.21
C GLU A 398 1.72 32.88 -18.57
N ILE A 399 2.52 33.38 -19.53
CA ILE A 399 2.40 34.72 -20.08
C ILE A 399 2.29 34.64 -21.59
N LEU A 400 1.25 35.23 -22.18
CA LEU A 400 1.11 35.40 -23.60
C LEU A 400 1.40 36.86 -23.98
N ASN A 401 0.76 37.82 -23.31
CA ASN A 401 0.96 39.27 -23.49
C ASN A 401 0.42 39.99 -22.23
N LYS A 402 0.48 41.32 -22.22
CA LYS A 402 0.08 42.13 -21.06
C LYS A 402 -1.37 42.00 -20.64
N ASP A 403 -2.25 41.50 -21.53
CA ASP A 403 -3.69 41.35 -21.28
C ASP A 403 -4.09 39.87 -21.03
N HIS A 404 -3.17 38.92 -21.29
CA HIS A 404 -3.41 37.48 -21.19
C HIS A 404 -2.23 36.79 -20.51
N TYR A 405 -2.37 36.52 -19.22
CA TYR A 405 -1.39 35.84 -18.39
C TYR A 405 -2.09 35.21 -17.18
N ASP A 406 -1.46 34.21 -16.56
CA ASP A 406 -2.00 33.53 -15.39
C ASP A 406 -1.97 34.40 -14.14
N GLN A 407 -3.03 34.32 -13.35
CA GLN A 407 -3.17 35.08 -12.12
C GLN A 407 -3.78 34.25 -10.98
N ILE A 408 -3.24 34.43 -9.79
CA ILE A 408 -3.89 34.05 -8.53
C ILE A 408 -4.30 35.36 -7.83
N VAL A 409 -5.56 35.43 -7.41
CA VAL A 409 -6.11 36.55 -6.62
C VAL A 409 -6.45 36.03 -5.22
N ALA A 410 -5.89 36.61 -4.18
CA ALA A 410 -6.09 36.17 -2.79
C ALA A 410 -6.28 37.35 -1.82
N GLN A 411 -6.64 37.07 -0.56
CA GLN A 411 -6.73 38.11 0.49
C GLN A 411 -5.47 38.17 1.34
N ASP A 412 -4.79 37.03 1.54
CA ASP A 412 -3.50 36.92 2.21
C ASP A 412 -2.62 35.94 1.42
N VAL A 413 -1.32 36.23 1.34
CA VAL A 413 -0.37 35.48 0.51
C VAL A 413 0.85 35.07 1.32
N TYR A 414 1.08 33.75 1.38
CA TYR A 414 2.29 33.16 1.94
C TYR A 414 3.02 32.35 0.87
N ILE A 415 4.32 32.57 0.72
CA ILE A 415 5.22 31.86 -0.21
C ILE A 415 6.40 31.33 0.60
N ASP A 416 6.51 30.01 0.77
CA ASP A 416 7.66 29.39 1.41
C ASP A 416 8.93 29.63 0.56
N THR A 417 10.05 29.89 1.21
CA THR A 417 11.34 30.21 0.56
C THR A 417 11.92 29.06 -0.26
N GLN A 418 11.40 27.84 -0.14
CA GLN A 418 11.75 26.69 -0.98
C GLN A 418 10.79 26.51 -2.17
N SER A 419 9.67 27.23 -2.19
CA SER A 419 8.68 27.17 -3.26
C SER A 419 9.18 27.89 -4.52
N LYS A 420 8.74 27.42 -5.68
CA LYS A 420 9.28 27.86 -6.98
C LYS A 420 8.23 28.58 -7.83
N LEU A 421 8.69 29.57 -8.57
CA LEU A 421 7.98 30.10 -9.74
C LEU A 421 8.53 29.39 -10.99
N ASP A 422 7.64 28.69 -11.72
CA ASP A 422 7.93 28.08 -13.02
C ASP A 422 7.19 28.90 -14.09
N LEU A 423 7.94 29.78 -14.77
CA LEU A 423 7.39 30.77 -15.71
C LEU A 423 7.47 30.25 -17.15
N THR A 424 6.36 30.29 -17.86
CA THR A 424 6.26 29.92 -19.27
C THR A 424 5.87 31.13 -20.12
N TYR A 425 6.66 31.43 -21.14
CA TYR A 425 6.31 32.42 -22.17
C TYR A 425 5.71 31.70 -23.38
N LEU A 426 4.39 31.87 -23.56
CA LEU A 426 3.62 31.09 -24.54
C LEU A 426 3.98 31.45 -26.00
N ALA A 427 3.93 30.43 -26.86
CA ALA A 427 4.24 30.59 -28.29
C ALA A 427 3.35 31.63 -28.97
N GLY A 428 3.99 32.53 -29.71
CA GLY A 428 3.31 33.64 -30.36
C GLY A 428 3.07 34.86 -29.46
N GLY A 429 3.48 34.76 -28.20
CA GLY A 429 3.40 35.89 -27.26
C GLY A 429 4.23 37.07 -27.68
N VAL A 430 3.78 38.29 -27.32
CA VAL A 430 4.46 39.57 -27.57
C VAL A 430 4.42 40.40 -26.31
N ILE A 431 5.58 40.77 -25.80
CA ILE A 431 5.74 41.68 -24.66
C ILE A 431 6.66 42.85 -25.03
N LYS A 432 6.48 43.96 -24.37
CA LYS A 432 7.31 45.15 -24.50
C LYS A 432 8.00 45.45 -23.18
N LYS A 433 9.17 46.04 -23.25
CA LYS A 433 9.84 46.56 -22.08
C LYS A 433 8.92 47.50 -21.30
N GLY A 434 8.80 47.26 -20.01
CA GLY A 434 7.93 48.00 -19.11
C GLY A 434 6.51 47.41 -18.96
N ASP A 435 6.12 46.37 -19.75
CA ASP A 435 4.87 45.66 -19.50
C ASP A 435 4.92 45.01 -18.11
N THR A 436 3.82 45.11 -17.38
CA THR A 436 3.68 44.53 -16.02
C THR A 436 2.65 43.41 -15.97
N PHE A 437 2.93 42.41 -15.17
CA PHE A 437 2.10 41.20 -15.00
C PHE A 437 1.93 40.92 -13.50
N THR A 438 0.75 41.18 -12.96
CA THR A 438 0.42 40.88 -11.56
C THR A 438 0.07 39.41 -11.46
N ILE A 439 1.07 38.54 -11.27
CA ILE A 439 0.88 37.09 -11.23
C ILE A 439 0.24 36.62 -9.94
N VAL A 440 0.40 37.33 -8.82
CA VAL A 440 -0.37 37.15 -7.60
C VAL A 440 -0.87 38.52 -7.15
N SER A 441 -2.20 38.69 -7.12
CA SER A 441 -2.84 39.89 -6.58
C SER A 441 -3.26 39.62 -5.14
N ASN A 442 -2.71 40.34 -4.21
CA ASN A 442 -3.05 40.31 -2.80
C ASN A 442 -4.03 41.42 -2.45
N ASN A 443 -5.32 41.10 -2.42
CA ASN A 443 -6.38 42.09 -2.15
C ASN A 443 -6.57 42.37 -0.65
N GLY A 444 -5.76 41.77 0.23
CA GLY A 444 -5.74 42.07 1.65
C GLY A 444 -4.87 43.27 1.97
N THR A 445 -4.64 43.51 3.25
CA THR A 445 -3.84 44.64 3.74
C THR A 445 -2.44 44.23 4.19
N ASN A 446 -2.20 42.93 4.31
CA ASN A 446 -0.91 42.41 4.75
C ASN A 446 0.08 42.33 3.57
N PRO A 447 1.37 42.57 3.79
CA PRO A 447 2.38 42.32 2.74
C PRO A 447 2.44 40.82 2.40
N VAL A 448 2.87 40.50 1.19
CA VAL A 448 3.23 39.12 0.82
C VAL A 448 4.30 38.60 1.78
N GLN A 449 4.06 37.45 2.40
CA GLN A 449 5.01 36.82 3.30
C GLN A 449 5.88 35.84 2.53
N GLY A 450 7.20 36.06 2.55
CA GLY A 450 8.18 35.22 1.89
C GLY A 450 8.42 35.59 0.41
N THR A 451 9.21 34.78 -0.27
CA THR A 451 9.60 34.97 -1.68
C THR A 451 9.78 33.62 -2.35
N PHE A 452 9.64 33.54 -3.65
CA PHE A 452 10.01 32.32 -4.38
C PHE A 452 11.50 32.02 -4.23
N LYS A 453 11.84 30.74 -4.26
CA LYS A 453 13.22 30.25 -4.19
C LYS A 453 14.09 30.90 -5.25
N ASP A 454 15.25 31.41 -4.83
CA ASP A 454 16.25 32.06 -5.67
C ASP A 454 15.75 33.34 -6.40
N LEU A 455 14.57 33.88 -6.01
CA LEU A 455 13.97 35.08 -6.55
C LEU A 455 13.64 36.12 -5.46
N PRO A 456 14.62 36.71 -4.77
CA PRO A 456 14.36 37.78 -3.81
C PRO A 456 13.78 39.03 -4.50
N GLU A 457 13.30 40.00 -3.72
CA GLU A 457 12.81 41.28 -4.24
C GLU A 457 13.80 41.88 -5.25
N GLY A 458 13.30 42.25 -6.43
CA GLY A 458 14.08 42.84 -7.50
C GLY A 458 14.93 41.89 -8.34
N ALA A 459 14.86 40.56 -8.07
CA ALA A 459 15.56 39.55 -8.87
C ALA A 459 15.03 39.51 -10.32
N GLU A 460 15.87 39.02 -11.22
CA GLU A 460 15.50 38.84 -12.63
C GLU A 460 15.32 37.36 -12.97
N VAL A 461 14.29 37.07 -13.75
CA VAL A 461 14.02 35.73 -14.31
C VAL A 461 13.91 35.87 -15.84
N THR A 462 14.61 34.96 -16.55
CA THR A 462 14.62 34.97 -18.03
C THR A 462 14.00 33.66 -18.54
N VAL A 463 13.01 33.78 -19.43
CA VAL A 463 12.36 32.64 -20.08
C VAL A 463 12.17 32.95 -21.58
N SER A 464 12.60 32.04 -22.45
CA SER A 464 12.44 32.14 -23.92
C SER A 464 12.82 33.51 -24.50
N GLY A 465 13.87 34.15 -23.95
CA GLY A 465 14.38 35.46 -24.40
C GLY A 465 13.66 36.67 -23.82
N ALA A 466 12.64 36.50 -23.01
CA ALA A 466 12.02 37.54 -22.19
C ALA A 466 12.64 37.56 -20.80
N THR A 467 13.06 38.75 -20.34
CA THR A 467 13.58 38.96 -18.99
C THR A 467 12.60 39.78 -18.18
N PHE A 468 12.28 39.33 -17.00
CA PHE A 468 11.35 39.98 -16.08
C PHE A 468 12.04 40.25 -14.73
N LYS A 469 11.75 41.41 -14.16
CA LYS A 469 12.13 41.76 -12.80
C LYS A 469 10.92 41.49 -11.88
N ILE A 470 11.12 40.72 -10.83
CA ILE A 470 10.06 40.43 -9.85
C ILE A 470 10.01 41.47 -8.73
N SER A 471 8.81 41.79 -8.27
CA SER A 471 8.58 42.58 -7.07
C SER A 471 7.45 41.93 -6.23
N TYR A 472 7.61 41.91 -4.91
CA TYR A 472 6.59 41.47 -3.95
C TYR A 472 5.89 42.63 -3.26
N VAL A 473 6.23 43.86 -3.67
CA VAL A 473 5.64 45.14 -3.23
C VAL A 473 5.07 45.91 -4.43
N GLY A 474 4.64 45.19 -5.46
CA GLY A 474 4.04 45.74 -6.65
C GLY A 474 2.57 46.14 -6.47
N GLY A 475 1.93 46.59 -7.55
CA GLY A 475 0.52 46.97 -7.53
C GLY A 475 0.20 48.10 -6.57
N ASP A 476 -0.63 47.81 -5.59
CA ASP A 476 -0.96 48.73 -4.48
C ASP A 476 0.01 48.63 -3.28
N GLY A 477 1.09 47.84 -3.39
CA GLY A 477 2.18 47.73 -2.42
C GLY A 477 2.36 46.35 -1.81
N ASN A 478 1.57 45.37 -2.19
CA ASN A 478 1.61 44.00 -1.65
C ASN A 478 1.30 42.91 -2.67
N ASP A 479 1.45 43.20 -3.97
CA ASP A 479 1.28 42.24 -5.06
C ASP A 479 2.61 41.61 -5.51
N VAL A 480 2.55 40.40 -6.09
CA VAL A 480 3.67 39.82 -6.82
C VAL A 480 3.56 40.23 -8.30
N VAL A 481 4.46 41.12 -8.74
CA VAL A 481 4.44 41.67 -10.06
C VAL A 481 5.74 41.35 -10.82
N LEU A 482 5.62 40.94 -12.07
CA LEU A 482 6.72 40.81 -13.01
C LEU A 482 6.73 42.01 -13.94
N THR A 483 7.88 42.69 -14.12
CA THR A 483 8.06 43.82 -15.06
C THR A 483 9.04 43.40 -16.14
N ALA A 484 8.61 43.45 -17.41
CA ALA A 484 9.45 43.11 -18.54
C ALA A 484 10.63 44.09 -18.68
N GLN A 485 11.86 43.60 -18.81
CA GLN A 485 13.09 44.38 -18.92
C GLN A 485 13.52 44.61 -20.37
N ASN A 486 12.96 43.83 -21.31
CA ASN A 486 13.24 43.92 -22.74
C ASN A 486 11.99 43.62 -23.57
N ASP A 487 12.01 44.11 -24.82
CA ASP A 487 11.04 43.65 -25.81
C ASP A 487 11.33 42.19 -26.19
N SER A 488 10.29 41.38 -26.27
CA SER A 488 10.44 39.99 -26.69
C SER A 488 9.22 39.48 -27.45
N LYS A 489 9.47 38.57 -28.36
CA LYS A 489 8.45 37.86 -29.13
C LYS A 489 8.75 36.37 -29.05
N ALA A 490 7.85 35.60 -28.43
CA ALA A 490 8.01 34.16 -28.35
C ALA A 490 8.04 33.52 -29.76
N PRO A 491 8.86 32.49 -29.98
CA PRO A 491 8.84 31.73 -31.23
C PRO A 491 7.43 31.22 -31.53
N LYS A 492 7.02 31.26 -32.81
CA LYS A 492 5.78 30.62 -33.23
C LYS A 492 5.93 29.11 -33.07
N ALA A 493 4.84 28.43 -32.64
CA ALA A 493 4.80 27.00 -32.70
C ALA A 493 5.11 26.49 -34.12
N PRO A 494 5.87 25.40 -34.29
CA PRO A 494 6.12 24.80 -35.59
C PRO A 494 4.79 24.53 -36.30
N ASN A 495 4.66 25.01 -37.56
CA ASN A 495 3.47 24.77 -38.38
C ASN A 495 3.49 23.31 -38.85
N THR A 496 3.06 22.39 -38.02
CA THR A 496 2.80 21.00 -38.44
C THR A 496 1.50 21.00 -39.20
N GLY A 497 1.59 21.25 -40.53
CA GLY A 497 0.45 21.24 -41.46
C GLY A 497 -0.37 19.95 -41.29
N GLY A 498 -1.50 20.07 -40.65
CA GLY A 498 -2.48 19.01 -40.43
C GLY A 498 -3.81 19.66 -40.06
N GLU A 499 -4.86 19.23 -40.75
CA GLU A 499 -6.24 19.70 -40.71
C GLU A 499 -6.75 20.12 -39.33
N LYS A 500 -7.58 21.17 -39.32
CA LYS A 500 -8.32 21.66 -38.15
C LYS A 500 -9.03 20.52 -37.42
N LEU A 501 -8.42 19.98 -36.44
CA LEU A 501 -9.10 19.29 -35.35
C LEU A 501 -9.42 20.39 -34.32
N SER A 502 -10.72 20.62 -34.09
CA SER A 502 -11.15 21.37 -32.93
C SER A 502 -10.87 20.49 -31.69
N VAL A 503 -9.65 20.55 -31.24
CA VAL A 503 -9.24 20.00 -29.95
C VAL A 503 -9.48 21.12 -28.97
N ASN A 504 -10.50 20.99 -28.13
CA ASN A 504 -10.55 21.74 -26.89
C ASN A 504 -9.22 21.48 -26.19
N LEU A 505 -8.41 22.53 -26.10
CA LEU A 505 -7.00 22.46 -25.74
C LEU A 505 -6.84 22.15 -24.25
N ILE A 506 -6.81 20.88 -23.92
CA ILE A 506 -6.25 20.37 -22.66
C ILE A 506 -4.73 20.25 -22.84
N GLY A 507 -4.09 21.30 -23.35
CA GLY A 507 -2.75 21.16 -23.94
C GLY A 507 -1.59 21.73 -23.15
N ALA A 508 -1.80 22.57 -22.16
CA ALA A 508 -0.69 23.32 -21.60
C ALA A 508 -0.17 22.80 -20.25
N ILE A 509 -0.86 21.89 -19.59
CA ILE A 509 -0.38 21.29 -18.33
C ILE A 509 0.56 20.09 -18.58
N ALA A 510 0.65 19.60 -19.82
CA ALA A 510 1.43 18.42 -20.20
C ALA A 510 2.89 18.70 -20.63
N GLY A 511 3.48 19.77 -20.22
CA GLY A 511 4.84 20.19 -20.64
C GLY A 511 6.00 19.28 -20.17
N VAL A 512 5.77 18.15 -19.54
CA VAL A 512 6.84 17.22 -19.11
C VAL A 512 6.58 15.74 -19.50
N ALA A 513 5.46 15.41 -20.15
CA ALA A 513 5.15 14.01 -20.50
C ALA A 513 4.91 13.75 -22.00
N SER A 514 5.21 14.66 -22.90
CA SER A 514 4.63 14.64 -24.25
C SER A 514 5.54 14.33 -25.43
N ALA A 515 6.62 13.60 -25.24
CA ALA A 515 7.31 13.00 -26.40
C ALA A 515 6.77 11.61 -26.80
N ALA A 516 6.01 10.93 -25.94
CA ALA A 516 5.54 9.55 -26.17
C ALA A 516 4.09 9.42 -26.66
N ALA A 517 3.22 10.42 -26.40
CA ALA A 517 1.79 10.31 -26.74
C ALA A 517 1.44 10.68 -28.19
N LEU A 518 2.28 11.41 -28.89
CA LEU A 518 2.00 11.86 -30.28
C LEU A 518 2.24 10.77 -31.34
N LEU A 519 2.92 9.68 -31.00
CA LEU A 519 3.24 8.59 -31.94
C LEU A 519 2.15 7.51 -32.05
N PHE A 520 1.17 7.48 -31.14
CA PHE A 520 0.14 6.45 -31.14
C PHE A 520 -1.15 6.79 -31.88
N VAL A 521 -1.43 8.07 -32.16
CA VAL A 521 -2.66 8.47 -32.86
C VAL A 521 -2.54 8.37 -34.38
N THR A 522 -1.34 8.38 -34.92
CA THR A 522 -1.12 8.34 -36.38
C THR A 522 -1.18 6.93 -37.00
N LYS A 523 -1.14 5.86 -36.19
CA LYS A 523 -1.10 4.48 -36.71
C LYS A 523 -2.45 3.77 -36.80
N ARG A 524 -3.56 4.37 -36.32
CA ARG A 524 -4.90 3.78 -36.37
C ARG A 524 -5.76 4.16 -37.57
N LYS A 525 -5.31 5.07 -38.46
CA LYS A 525 -6.09 5.51 -39.64
C LYS A 525 -5.70 4.84 -40.97
N SER A 526 -4.75 3.89 -40.99
CA SER A 526 -4.36 3.24 -42.25
C SER A 526 -4.96 1.84 -42.51
N LEU A 527 -5.84 1.36 -41.64
CA LEU A 527 -6.41 0.00 -41.74
C LEU A 527 -7.93 -0.07 -41.97
N SER A 528 -8.55 1.00 -42.44
CA SER A 528 -9.98 0.97 -42.81
C SER A 528 -10.27 1.44 -44.24
N LYS A 529 -9.44 1.05 -45.21
CA LYS A 529 -9.79 1.07 -46.62
C LYS A 529 -9.06 -0.06 -47.33
N LYS A 530 -9.66 -1.25 -47.28
CA LYS A 530 -9.78 -2.21 -48.38
C LYS A 530 -10.88 -3.19 -48.03
#